data_d244e10f32f28b83569b8e6c1e244344
#
_entry.id   d244e10f32f28b83569b8e6c1e244344
#
_cell.length_a   1.000
_cell.length_b   1.000
_cell.length_c   1.000
_cell.angle_alpha   90.00
_cell.angle_beta   90.00
_cell.angle_gamma   90.00
#
_symmetry.space_group_name_H-M   'P 1'
#
loop_
_entity.id
_entity.type
_entity.pdbx_description
1 polymer ?
#
loop_
_entity_poly.entity_id
_entity_poly.type
_entity_poly.pdbx_seq_one_letter_code
_entity_poly.pdbx_strand_id
1 'polypeptide(L)'
;MFWFYLVLSAVADGLLACFGHLVTSPADIWKPILLFIGFFFGFVLLHFITFILYSLTASKTEETKNIHNSHRRFMIASLRLFFQLENVKIHVQGKEKIPDDGKFLFVCNHISIYDPIISIMALADKNIGFVSKKENIETTFAGRYILKSGCIPLDRENTREAVKAINSAAENITNGVCAMGIYPEGMVNKSAKGLLPFRSGAFKIAKKAKVPVVVAVISNTRKINENLLRRRTHVFLNVTGVIPYEEIAELKTNEIGEKVRIMMLNAMKEAE
;
A
#
# COMPACT_ATOMS: atom_id res chain seq x y z
N MET A 1 11.77 3.58 11.70
CA MET A 1 11.47 5.01 12.03
C MET A 1 10.95 5.17 13.46
N PHE A 2 10.00 4.38 13.93
CA PHE A 2 9.50 4.48 15.31
C PHE A 2 10.62 4.46 16.36
N TRP A 3 11.47 3.45 16.35
CA TRP A 3 12.64 3.35 17.26
C TRP A 3 13.61 4.51 17.11
N PHE A 4 13.77 5.04 15.88
CA PHE A 4 14.59 6.23 15.64
C PHE A 4 14.07 7.45 16.42
N TYR A 5 12.75 7.68 16.39
CA TYR A 5 12.16 8.80 17.15
C TYR A 5 12.23 8.60 18.66
N LEU A 6 12.08 7.35 19.13
CA LEU A 6 12.29 7.04 20.56
C LEU A 6 13.71 7.36 21.00
N VAL A 7 14.71 6.93 20.23
CA VAL A 7 16.12 7.21 20.54
C VAL A 7 16.41 8.70 20.46
N LEU A 8 15.94 9.39 19.41
CA LEU A 8 16.13 10.83 19.25
C LEU A 8 15.49 11.62 20.41
N SER A 9 14.31 11.22 20.86
CA SER A 9 13.64 11.82 22.01
C SER A 9 14.42 11.61 23.31
N ALA A 10 14.93 10.39 23.50
CA ALA A 10 15.76 10.08 24.67
C ALA A 10 17.07 10.89 24.69
N VAL A 11 17.70 11.06 23.53
CA VAL A 11 18.92 11.91 23.40
C VAL A 11 18.60 13.37 23.70
N ALA A 12 17.53 13.92 23.09
CA ALA A 12 17.12 15.31 23.32
C ALA A 12 16.78 15.56 24.80
N ASP A 13 16.04 14.64 25.43
CA ASP A 13 15.69 14.70 26.82
C ASP A 13 16.92 14.60 27.73
N GLY A 14 17.82 13.65 27.46
CA GLY A 14 19.06 13.47 28.22
C GLY A 14 19.97 14.71 28.14
N LEU A 15 20.09 15.33 26.96
CA LEU A 15 20.84 16.58 26.81
C LEU A 15 20.22 17.71 27.65
N LEU A 16 18.90 17.89 27.59
CA LEU A 16 18.23 18.91 28.41
C LEU A 16 18.29 18.61 29.91
N ALA A 17 18.19 17.36 30.31
CA ALA A 17 18.31 16.98 31.72
C ALA A 17 19.72 17.27 32.27
N CYS A 18 20.77 16.97 31.47
CA CYS A 18 22.15 17.19 31.87
C CYS A 18 22.53 18.69 31.89
N PHE A 19 22.17 19.46 30.86
CA PHE A 19 22.56 20.86 30.75
C PHE A 19 21.59 21.84 31.40
N GLY A 20 20.31 21.47 31.51
CA GLY A 20 19.24 22.30 32.05
C GLY A 20 19.00 22.17 33.56
N HIS A 21 19.75 21.31 34.24
CA HIS A 21 19.54 21.02 35.69
C HIS A 21 18.05 20.76 36.04
N LEU A 22 17.33 20.02 35.18
CA LEU A 22 15.88 19.82 35.30
C LEU A 22 15.47 19.01 36.53
N VAL A 23 16.36 18.16 37.02
CA VAL A 23 16.14 17.33 38.22
C VAL A 23 17.04 17.87 39.32
N THR A 24 16.47 18.68 40.21
CA THR A 24 17.15 19.24 41.37
C THR A 24 16.71 18.55 42.67
N SER A 25 15.60 17.83 42.62
CA SER A 25 15.07 17.07 43.75
C SER A 25 14.35 15.78 43.26
N PRO A 26 14.12 14.78 44.10
CA PRO A 26 13.34 13.60 43.74
C PRO A 26 11.92 13.92 43.24
N ALA A 27 11.36 15.05 43.68
CA ALA A 27 10.04 15.50 43.23
C ALA A 27 10.02 15.95 41.76
N ASP A 28 11.18 16.17 41.13
CA ASP A 28 11.30 16.67 39.74
C ASP A 28 11.33 15.56 38.69
N ILE A 29 11.31 14.29 39.05
CA ILE A 29 11.50 13.12 38.16
C ILE A 29 10.43 13.03 37.06
N TRP A 30 9.28 13.65 37.22
CA TRP A 30 8.24 13.73 36.21
C TRP A 30 8.58 14.66 35.03
N LYS A 31 9.47 15.66 35.26
CA LYS A 31 9.85 16.64 34.22
C LYS A 31 10.51 15.99 33.01
N PRO A 32 11.57 15.17 33.12
CA PRO A 32 12.14 14.46 31.98
C PRO A 32 11.12 13.51 31.33
N ILE A 33 10.24 12.86 32.08
CA ILE A 33 9.22 11.99 31.52
C ILE A 33 8.28 12.78 30.59
N LEU A 34 7.77 13.92 31.04
CA LEU A 34 6.93 14.78 30.18
C LEU A 34 7.66 15.35 28.99
N LEU A 35 8.93 15.73 29.14
CA LEU A 35 9.75 16.22 28.03
C LEU A 35 10.01 15.13 27.00
N PHE A 36 10.35 13.91 27.43
CA PHE A 36 10.50 12.76 26.55
C PHE A 36 9.24 12.51 25.71
N ILE A 37 8.06 12.51 26.37
CA ILE A 37 6.77 12.35 25.70
C ILE A 37 6.55 13.51 24.71
N GLY A 38 6.81 14.75 25.15
CA GLY A 38 6.68 15.94 24.31
C GLY A 38 7.59 15.90 23.06
N PHE A 39 8.85 15.52 23.22
CA PHE A 39 9.78 15.35 22.10
C PHE A 39 9.33 14.24 21.15
N PHE A 40 8.90 13.10 21.69
CA PHE A 40 8.43 12.00 20.86
C PHE A 40 7.25 12.42 19.96
N PHE A 41 6.21 13.00 20.54
CA PHE A 41 5.06 13.48 19.77
C PHE A 41 5.40 14.66 18.88
N GLY A 42 6.29 15.57 19.32
CA GLY A 42 6.80 16.67 18.53
C GLY A 42 7.54 16.21 17.27
N PHE A 43 8.43 15.21 17.37
CA PHE A 43 9.13 14.65 16.23
C PHE A 43 8.19 13.87 15.29
N VAL A 44 7.21 13.14 15.83
CA VAL A 44 6.18 12.47 15.03
C VAL A 44 5.35 13.50 14.27
N LEU A 45 4.91 14.57 14.93
CA LEU A 45 4.16 15.65 14.28
C LEU A 45 5.00 16.34 13.19
N LEU A 46 6.25 16.67 13.47
CA LEU A 46 7.16 17.26 12.50
C LEU A 46 7.36 16.35 11.29
N HIS A 47 7.43 15.02 11.51
CA HIS A 47 7.50 14.05 10.41
C HIS A 47 6.27 14.13 9.51
N PHE A 48 5.05 14.17 10.09
CA PHE A 48 3.83 14.28 9.30
C PHE A 48 3.68 15.63 8.58
N ILE A 49 4.10 16.72 9.21
CA ILE A 49 4.19 18.03 8.54
C ILE A 49 5.14 17.93 7.34
N THR A 50 6.34 17.37 7.54
CA THR A 50 7.30 17.14 6.47
C THR A 50 6.73 16.25 5.37
N PHE A 51 5.98 15.21 5.74
CA PHE A 51 5.30 14.34 4.78
C PHE A 51 4.34 15.12 3.87
N ILE A 52 3.53 15.99 4.45
CA ILE A 52 2.61 16.85 3.68
C ILE A 52 3.38 17.83 2.81
N LEU A 53 4.34 18.57 3.37
CA LEU A 53 5.11 19.58 2.66
C LEU A 53 5.94 18.95 1.52
N TYR A 54 6.58 17.81 1.77
CA TYR A 54 7.36 17.12 0.75
C TYR A 54 6.49 16.59 -0.40
N SER A 55 5.20 16.26 -0.14
CA SER A 55 4.29 15.93 -1.22
C SER A 55 4.17 17.05 -2.25
N LEU A 56 4.25 18.32 -1.81
CA LEU A 56 4.09 19.49 -2.67
C LEU A 56 5.19 19.64 -3.73
N THR A 57 6.34 18.99 -3.52
CA THR A 57 7.44 18.98 -4.49
C THR A 57 7.21 18.00 -5.66
N ALA A 58 6.21 17.14 -5.57
CA ALA A 58 5.84 16.21 -6.64
C ALA A 58 4.78 16.81 -7.57
N SER A 59 4.85 16.49 -8.86
CA SER A 59 3.81 16.86 -9.83
C SER A 59 2.47 16.22 -9.50
N LYS A 60 1.38 16.92 -9.80
CA LYS A 60 0.00 16.40 -9.67
C LYS A 60 -0.49 15.64 -10.90
N THR A 61 0.19 15.79 -12.02
CA THR A 61 -0.30 15.32 -13.33
C THR A 61 0.64 14.34 -14.01
N GLU A 62 1.92 14.31 -13.61
CA GLU A 62 2.90 13.44 -14.23
C GLU A 62 2.97 12.09 -13.52
N GLU A 63 2.64 11.04 -14.26
CA GLU A 63 2.91 9.67 -13.86
C GLU A 63 4.42 9.44 -13.72
N THR A 64 4.80 8.56 -12.82
CA THR A 64 6.23 8.27 -12.65
C THR A 64 6.74 7.36 -13.76
N LYS A 65 7.87 7.72 -14.34
CA LYS A 65 8.66 6.86 -15.23
C LYS A 65 9.72 6.05 -14.48
N ASN A 66 9.91 6.35 -13.20
CA ASN A 66 10.86 5.66 -12.33
C ASN A 66 10.23 5.46 -10.95
N ILE A 67 9.96 4.20 -10.63
CA ILE A 67 9.35 3.85 -9.35
C ILE A 67 10.34 3.94 -8.17
N HIS A 68 11.64 3.94 -8.45
CA HIS A 68 12.69 4.07 -7.43
C HIS A 68 12.97 5.53 -7.02
N ASN A 69 11.91 6.33 -6.94
CA ASN A 69 12.03 7.75 -6.57
C ASN A 69 11.96 7.98 -5.05
N SER A 70 12.46 9.14 -4.62
CA SER A 70 12.51 9.51 -3.20
C SER A 70 11.12 9.68 -2.57
N HIS A 71 10.13 10.17 -3.32
CA HIS A 71 8.76 10.33 -2.83
C HIS A 71 8.14 8.99 -2.43
N ARG A 72 8.26 7.95 -3.29
CA ARG A 72 7.79 6.60 -2.96
C ARG A 72 8.49 6.04 -1.73
N ARG A 73 9.83 6.18 -1.65
CA ARG A 73 10.59 5.69 -0.48
C ARG A 73 10.16 6.37 0.81
N PHE A 74 10.01 7.69 0.76
CA PHE A 74 9.55 8.46 1.92
C PHE A 74 8.12 8.12 2.31
N MET A 75 7.21 7.96 1.34
CA MET A 75 5.84 7.50 1.56
C MET A 75 5.82 6.14 2.27
N ILE A 76 6.56 5.14 1.76
CA ILE A 76 6.60 3.80 2.37
C ILE A 76 7.15 3.86 3.80
N ALA A 77 8.19 4.67 4.05
CA ALA A 77 8.75 4.86 5.38
C ALA A 77 7.74 5.51 6.35
N SER A 78 7.02 6.53 5.87
CA SER A 78 5.96 7.21 6.65
C SER A 78 4.78 6.30 6.96
N LEU A 79 4.36 5.49 5.98
CA LEU A 79 3.29 4.50 6.18
C LEU A 79 3.70 3.42 7.18
N ARG A 80 4.97 2.97 7.16
CA ARG A 80 5.49 2.04 8.18
C ARG A 80 5.42 2.66 9.57
N LEU A 81 5.78 3.93 9.72
CA LEU A 81 5.63 4.64 11.00
C LEU A 81 4.17 4.70 11.42
N PHE A 82 3.28 5.12 10.52
CA PHE A 82 1.84 5.21 10.78
C PHE A 82 1.28 3.86 11.28
N PHE A 83 1.50 2.76 10.56
CA PHE A 83 0.99 1.44 10.96
C PHE A 83 1.65 0.89 12.23
N GLN A 84 2.89 1.29 12.54
CA GLN A 84 3.51 0.98 13.83
C GLN A 84 2.82 1.69 14.99
N LEU A 85 2.50 2.99 14.82
CA LEU A 85 1.75 3.78 15.80
C LEU A 85 0.33 3.22 16.01
N GLU A 86 -0.33 2.81 14.93
CA GLU A 86 -1.65 2.17 14.94
C GLU A 86 -1.63 0.71 15.43
N ASN A 87 -0.47 0.21 15.84
CA ASN A 87 -0.28 -1.17 16.29
C ASN A 87 -0.76 -2.23 15.28
N VAL A 88 -0.53 -1.97 13.98
CA VAL A 88 -0.86 -2.89 12.88
C VAL A 88 0.32 -3.79 12.58
N LYS A 89 0.11 -5.10 12.61
CA LYS A 89 1.10 -6.11 12.21
C LYS A 89 0.66 -6.76 10.89
N ILE A 90 1.50 -6.63 9.86
CA ILE A 90 1.25 -7.19 8.54
C ILE A 90 2.00 -8.50 8.42
N HIS A 91 1.27 -9.56 8.05
CA HIS A 91 1.78 -10.88 7.77
C HIS A 91 1.68 -11.12 6.26
N VAL A 92 2.80 -11.45 5.62
CA VAL A 92 2.86 -11.78 4.19
C VAL A 92 3.22 -13.24 4.04
N GLN A 93 2.44 -13.99 3.27
CA GLN A 93 2.68 -15.38 2.95
C GLN A 93 2.74 -15.59 1.43
N GLY A 94 3.52 -16.56 0.98
CA GLY A 94 3.64 -16.89 -0.45
C GLY A 94 4.35 -15.84 -1.29
N LYS A 95 5.06 -14.90 -0.67
CA LYS A 95 5.77 -13.82 -1.38
C LYS A 95 6.86 -14.34 -2.32
N GLU A 96 7.44 -15.47 -2.00
CA GLU A 96 8.43 -16.19 -2.81
C GLU A 96 7.89 -16.69 -4.15
N LYS A 97 6.55 -16.79 -4.30
CA LYS A 97 5.88 -17.16 -5.55
C LYS A 97 5.88 -16.02 -6.59
N ILE A 98 6.07 -14.77 -6.13
CA ILE A 98 6.00 -13.59 -7.00
C ILE A 98 7.25 -13.52 -7.87
N PRO A 99 7.13 -13.39 -9.22
CA PRO A 99 8.27 -13.24 -10.11
C PRO A 99 9.21 -12.11 -9.69
N ASP A 100 10.50 -12.33 -9.79
CA ASP A 100 11.53 -11.35 -9.38
C ASP A 100 11.82 -10.30 -10.46
N ASP A 101 11.46 -10.59 -11.71
CA ASP A 101 11.66 -9.68 -12.85
C ASP A 101 10.75 -8.45 -12.84
N GLY A 102 9.80 -8.39 -11.90
CA GLY A 102 8.84 -7.28 -11.78
C GLY A 102 7.80 -7.22 -12.90
N LYS A 103 7.70 -8.26 -13.74
CA LYS A 103 6.77 -8.31 -14.88
C LYS A 103 5.59 -9.21 -14.57
N PHE A 104 4.59 -8.67 -13.90
CA PHE A 104 3.37 -9.41 -13.55
C PHE A 104 2.19 -8.45 -13.33
N LEU A 105 0.97 -8.99 -13.43
CA LEU A 105 -0.25 -8.36 -12.95
C LEU A 105 -0.57 -8.91 -11.57
N PHE A 106 -0.57 -8.06 -10.55
CA PHE A 106 -1.00 -8.43 -9.20
C PHE A 106 -2.51 -8.21 -9.06
N VAL A 107 -3.22 -9.24 -8.65
CA VAL A 107 -4.68 -9.23 -8.49
C VAL A 107 -5.06 -9.65 -7.08
N CYS A 108 -5.85 -8.81 -6.40
CA CYS A 108 -6.25 -9.05 -5.01
C CYS A 108 -7.72 -8.65 -4.81
N ASN A 109 -8.39 -9.20 -3.79
CA ASN A 109 -9.70 -8.74 -3.33
C ASN A 109 -9.61 -7.37 -2.66
N HIS A 110 -10.73 -6.64 -2.62
CA HIS A 110 -10.77 -5.25 -2.12
C HIS A 110 -11.81 -5.06 -1.03
N ILE A 111 -11.37 -5.04 0.22
CA ILE A 111 -12.24 -4.96 1.40
C ILE A 111 -12.08 -3.68 2.22
N SER A 112 -11.02 -2.89 1.96
CA SER A 112 -10.71 -1.66 2.69
C SER A 112 -9.93 -0.67 1.84
N ILE A 113 -10.01 0.62 2.17
CA ILE A 113 -9.16 1.68 1.59
C ILE A 113 -7.68 1.46 1.91
N TYR A 114 -7.35 0.67 2.93
CA TYR A 114 -5.98 0.33 3.32
C TYR A 114 -5.33 -0.74 2.43
N ASP A 115 -6.12 -1.53 1.67
CA ASP A 115 -5.58 -2.66 0.90
C ASP A 115 -4.45 -2.27 -0.06
N PRO A 116 -4.59 -1.22 -0.92
CA PRO A 116 -3.51 -0.83 -1.82
C PRO A 116 -2.29 -0.30 -1.07
N ILE A 117 -2.51 0.44 0.02
CA ILE A 117 -1.43 0.99 0.84
C ILE A 117 -0.62 -0.13 1.47
N ILE A 118 -1.30 -1.12 2.05
CA ILE A 118 -0.66 -2.30 2.66
C ILE A 118 0.05 -3.13 1.61
N SER A 119 -0.58 -3.37 0.45
CA SER A 119 0.03 -4.14 -0.64
C SER A 119 1.31 -3.47 -1.16
N ILE A 120 1.30 -2.15 -1.40
CA ILE A 120 2.49 -1.38 -1.82
C ILE A 120 3.60 -1.47 -0.78
N MET A 121 3.25 -1.37 0.51
CA MET A 121 4.22 -1.38 1.60
C MET A 121 4.79 -2.78 1.86
N ALA A 122 3.93 -3.80 1.89
CA ALA A 122 4.29 -5.19 2.15
C ALA A 122 5.13 -5.79 1.03
N LEU A 123 4.86 -5.38 -0.21
CA LEU A 123 5.54 -5.82 -1.43
C LEU A 123 6.40 -4.71 -2.04
N ALA A 124 7.01 -3.87 -1.19
CA ALA A 124 7.78 -2.71 -1.64
C ALA A 124 8.96 -3.07 -2.55
N ASP A 125 9.61 -4.21 -2.30
CA ASP A 125 10.69 -4.78 -3.09
C ASP A 125 10.24 -5.33 -4.46
N LYS A 126 8.96 -5.63 -4.63
CA LYS A 126 8.37 -6.08 -5.89
C LYS A 126 7.89 -4.91 -6.78
N ASN A 127 8.03 -3.67 -6.30
CA ASN A 127 7.78 -2.44 -7.08
C ASN A 127 6.40 -2.41 -7.75
N ILE A 128 5.33 -2.61 -6.98
CA ILE A 128 3.95 -2.63 -7.50
C ILE A 128 3.36 -1.22 -7.46
N GLY A 129 2.82 -0.75 -8.60
CA GLY A 129 1.88 0.35 -8.70
C GLY A 129 0.45 -0.18 -8.81
N PHE A 130 -0.57 0.67 -8.69
CA PHE A 130 -1.98 0.24 -8.77
C PHE A 130 -2.79 1.08 -9.74
N VAL A 131 -3.77 0.46 -10.39
CA VAL A 131 -4.85 1.20 -11.04
C VAL A 131 -5.76 1.75 -9.94
N SER A 132 -5.79 3.07 -9.80
CA SER A 132 -6.48 3.79 -8.73
C SER A 132 -7.61 4.66 -9.26
N LYS A 133 -8.65 4.86 -8.48
CA LYS A 133 -9.72 5.80 -8.83
C LYS A 133 -9.15 7.21 -9.00
N LYS A 134 -9.53 7.92 -10.06
CA LYS A 134 -9.03 9.26 -10.41
C LYS A 134 -9.14 10.25 -9.24
N GLU A 135 -10.27 10.23 -8.53
CA GLU A 135 -10.54 11.13 -7.42
C GLU A 135 -9.57 10.95 -6.24
N ASN A 136 -9.04 9.74 -6.03
CA ASN A 136 -8.02 9.53 -4.99
C ASN A 136 -6.74 10.32 -5.25
N ILE A 137 -6.46 10.61 -6.53
CA ILE A 137 -5.28 11.34 -6.97
C ILE A 137 -5.53 12.84 -6.94
N GLU A 138 -6.71 13.28 -7.40
CA GLU A 138 -7.03 14.70 -7.57
C GLU A 138 -7.34 15.42 -6.26
N THR A 139 -8.03 14.76 -5.32
CA THR A 139 -8.62 15.41 -4.15
C THR A 139 -7.74 15.41 -2.91
N THR A 140 -6.66 14.64 -2.88
CA THR A 140 -5.86 14.47 -1.66
C THR A 140 -4.42 14.94 -1.83
N PHE A 141 -3.78 15.38 -0.73
CA PHE A 141 -2.32 15.57 -0.71
C PHE A 141 -1.57 14.27 -1.00
N ALA A 142 -2.17 13.13 -0.63
CA ALA A 142 -1.63 11.80 -0.90
C ALA A 142 -1.63 11.45 -2.39
N GLY A 143 -2.46 12.09 -3.21
CA GLY A 143 -2.56 11.83 -4.64
C GLY A 143 -1.24 11.94 -5.38
N ARG A 144 -0.39 12.89 -4.98
CA ARG A 144 0.95 13.05 -5.55
C ARG A 144 1.86 11.86 -5.24
N TYR A 145 1.79 11.33 -4.01
CA TYR A 145 2.50 10.12 -3.64
C TYR A 145 1.97 8.89 -4.37
N ILE A 146 0.64 8.83 -4.58
CA ILE A 146 -0.01 7.77 -5.35
C ILE A 146 0.57 7.74 -6.77
N LEU A 147 0.65 8.88 -7.46
CA LEU A 147 1.27 8.98 -8.79
C LEU A 147 2.75 8.58 -8.78
N LYS A 148 3.53 9.11 -7.83
CA LYS A 148 4.96 8.78 -7.70
C LYS A 148 5.21 7.33 -7.26
N SER A 149 4.17 6.61 -6.84
CA SER A 149 4.21 5.18 -6.54
C SER A 149 3.85 4.28 -7.73
N GLY A 150 3.78 4.83 -8.95
CA GLY A 150 3.46 4.08 -10.16
C GLY A 150 1.97 3.77 -10.31
N CYS A 151 1.10 4.45 -9.53
CA CYS A 151 -0.33 4.27 -9.69
C CYS A 151 -0.85 5.08 -10.89
N ILE A 152 -1.84 4.50 -11.58
CA ILE A 152 -2.46 5.06 -12.78
C ILE A 152 -3.89 5.46 -12.46
N PRO A 153 -4.30 6.72 -12.78
CA PRO A 153 -5.67 7.16 -12.59
C PRO A 153 -6.63 6.42 -13.53
N LEU A 154 -7.74 5.97 -12.97
CA LEU A 154 -8.83 5.32 -13.70
C LEU A 154 -10.13 6.10 -13.50
N ASP A 155 -10.64 6.69 -14.56
CA ASP A 155 -12.03 7.15 -14.63
C ASP A 155 -12.92 5.98 -15.06
N ARG A 156 -13.81 5.55 -14.18
CA ARG A 156 -14.67 4.37 -14.42
C ARG A 156 -15.94 4.71 -15.20
N GLU A 157 -16.31 5.98 -15.24
CA GLU A 157 -17.51 6.47 -15.92
C GLU A 157 -17.21 6.75 -17.39
N ASN A 158 -15.92 6.99 -17.71
CA ASN A 158 -15.46 7.23 -19.06
C ASN A 158 -14.75 6.00 -19.65
N THR A 159 -15.45 5.27 -20.50
CA THR A 159 -14.91 4.05 -21.15
C THR A 159 -13.60 4.32 -21.90
N ARG A 160 -13.45 5.48 -22.55
CA ARG A 160 -12.23 5.82 -23.32
C ARG A 160 -11.04 6.03 -22.38
N GLU A 161 -11.23 6.73 -21.26
CA GLU A 161 -10.20 6.92 -20.25
C GLU A 161 -9.87 5.60 -19.53
N ALA A 162 -10.87 4.75 -19.31
CA ALA A 162 -10.62 3.42 -18.76
C ALA A 162 -9.74 2.55 -19.68
N VAL A 163 -9.94 2.62 -20.99
CA VAL A 163 -9.08 1.92 -21.97
C VAL A 163 -7.66 2.48 -21.95
N LYS A 164 -7.48 3.80 -21.86
CA LYS A 164 -6.16 4.43 -21.75
C LYS A 164 -5.45 3.94 -20.48
N ALA A 165 -6.11 3.97 -19.31
CA ALA A 165 -5.53 3.52 -18.05
C ALA A 165 -5.06 2.05 -18.10
N ILE A 166 -5.84 1.18 -18.77
CA ILE A 166 -5.45 -0.23 -18.99
C ILE A 166 -4.23 -0.35 -19.91
N ASN A 167 -4.14 0.49 -20.93
CA ASN A 167 -2.99 0.51 -21.83
C ASN A 167 -1.73 1.01 -21.10
N SER A 168 -1.81 2.15 -20.40
CA SER A 168 -0.71 2.68 -19.59
C SER A 168 -0.24 1.68 -18.54
N ALA A 169 -1.17 0.92 -17.91
CA ALA A 169 -0.81 -0.12 -16.97
C ALA A 169 -0.02 -1.26 -17.65
N ALA A 170 -0.42 -1.69 -18.83
CA ALA A 170 0.31 -2.69 -19.58
C ALA A 170 1.70 -2.17 -20.04
N GLU A 171 1.77 -0.92 -20.48
CA GLU A 171 3.03 -0.25 -20.86
C GLU A 171 4.00 -0.12 -19.68
N ASN A 172 3.53 0.22 -18.47
CA ASN A 172 4.36 0.29 -17.28
C ASN A 172 5.03 -1.06 -16.98
N ILE A 173 4.32 -2.17 -17.13
CA ILE A 173 4.90 -3.51 -16.97
C ILE A 173 5.90 -3.80 -18.09
N THR A 174 5.51 -3.58 -19.34
CA THR A 174 6.33 -3.92 -20.52
C THR A 174 7.64 -3.12 -20.53
N ASN A 175 7.57 -1.83 -20.17
CA ASN A 175 8.74 -0.94 -20.12
C ASN A 175 9.56 -1.11 -18.83
N GLY A 176 9.18 -2.03 -17.93
CA GLY A 176 9.90 -2.27 -16.68
C GLY A 176 9.83 -1.12 -15.68
N VAL A 177 8.82 -0.25 -15.78
CA VAL A 177 8.61 0.83 -14.80
C VAL A 177 8.22 0.23 -13.46
N CYS A 178 7.20 -0.63 -13.44
CA CYS A 178 6.73 -1.38 -12.28
C CYS A 178 5.77 -2.49 -12.67
N ALA A 179 5.60 -3.48 -11.80
CA ALA A 179 4.45 -4.36 -11.84
C ALA A 179 3.17 -3.57 -11.56
N MET A 180 2.03 -4.05 -12.04
CA MET A 180 0.75 -3.37 -11.83
C MET A 180 -0.21 -4.21 -11.01
N GLY A 181 -0.80 -3.58 -10.02
CA GLY A 181 -1.86 -4.15 -9.19
C GLY A 181 -3.24 -3.65 -9.61
N ILE A 182 -4.23 -4.51 -9.50
CA ILE A 182 -5.63 -4.17 -9.73
C ILE A 182 -6.55 -4.97 -8.79
N TYR A 183 -7.62 -4.33 -8.36
CA TYR A 183 -8.72 -4.94 -7.64
C TYR A 183 -9.85 -5.21 -8.63
N PRO A 184 -10.08 -6.46 -9.06
CA PRO A 184 -11.01 -6.75 -10.15
C PRO A 184 -12.47 -6.51 -9.78
N GLU A 185 -12.79 -6.45 -8.48
CA GLU A 185 -14.11 -6.05 -7.97
C GLU A 185 -14.48 -4.61 -8.36
N GLY A 186 -13.47 -3.79 -8.60
CA GLY A 186 -13.65 -2.41 -9.05
C GLY A 186 -14.13 -1.44 -7.98
N MET A 187 -14.46 -1.89 -6.79
CA MET A 187 -14.84 -1.08 -5.62
C MET A 187 -14.53 -1.84 -4.33
N VAL A 188 -14.50 -1.10 -3.22
CA VAL A 188 -14.37 -1.71 -1.89
C VAL A 188 -15.61 -2.55 -1.61
N ASN A 189 -15.43 -3.84 -1.43
CA ASN A 189 -16.48 -4.76 -1.02
C ASN A 189 -16.84 -4.49 0.45
N LYS A 190 -17.99 -3.90 0.70
CA LYS A 190 -18.49 -3.66 2.05
C LYS A 190 -19.22 -4.86 2.66
N SER A 191 -19.50 -5.90 1.86
CA SER A 191 -20.09 -7.13 2.36
C SER A 191 -19.13 -7.87 3.29
N ALA A 192 -19.66 -8.53 4.29
CA ALA A 192 -18.86 -9.39 5.17
C ALA A 192 -18.47 -10.73 4.51
N LYS A 193 -19.10 -11.11 3.41
CA LYS A 193 -18.95 -12.44 2.80
C LYS A 193 -18.58 -12.37 1.32
N GLY A 194 -17.61 -13.21 0.94
CA GLY A 194 -17.27 -13.52 -0.44
C GLY A 194 -16.65 -12.37 -1.24
N LEU A 195 -16.66 -12.52 -2.54
CA LEU A 195 -16.11 -11.60 -3.53
C LEU A 195 -17.24 -10.96 -4.35
N LEU A 196 -17.13 -9.68 -4.67
CA LEU A 196 -18.00 -9.05 -5.66
C LEU A 196 -17.72 -9.61 -7.07
N PRO A 197 -18.65 -9.43 -8.02
CA PRO A 197 -18.41 -9.79 -9.42
C PRO A 197 -17.16 -9.07 -9.96
N PHE A 198 -16.33 -9.81 -10.70
CA PHE A 198 -15.11 -9.26 -11.28
C PHE A 198 -15.39 -8.53 -12.59
N ARG A 199 -14.75 -7.40 -12.77
CA ARG A 199 -14.71 -6.66 -14.03
C ARG A 199 -13.67 -7.29 -14.95
N SER A 200 -14.10 -8.00 -15.99
CA SER A 200 -13.22 -8.72 -16.91
C SER A 200 -12.17 -7.85 -17.59
N GLY A 201 -12.44 -6.56 -17.77
CA GLY A 201 -11.49 -5.58 -18.31
C GLY A 201 -10.18 -5.47 -17.51
N ALA A 202 -10.17 -5.80 -16.23
CA ALA A 202 -8.97 -5.81 -15.39
C ALA A 202 -7.87 -6.73 -15.97
N PHE A 203 -8.26 -7.88 -16.52
CA PHE A 203 -7.33 -8.89 -17.03
C PHE A 203 -6.75 -8.57 -18.42
N LYS A 204 -7.26 -7.51 -19.08
CA LYS A 204 -6.67 -7.01 -20.33
C LYS A 204 -5.22 -6.53 -20.13
N ILE A 205 -4.86 -6.10 -18.91
CA ILE A 205 -3.49 -5.67 -18.59
C ILE A 205 -2.53 -6.83 -18.82
N ALA A 206 -2.79 -8.00 -18.21
CA ALA A 206 -1.92 -9.18 -18.32
C ALA A 206 -1.83 -9.67 -19.78
N LYS A 207 -2.96 -9.71 -20.50
CA LYS A 207 -2.97 -10.10 -21.94
C LYS A 207 -2.16 -9.15 -22.81
N LYS A 208 -2.28 -7.83 -22.60
CA LYS A 208 -1.54 -6.83 -23.39
C LYS A 208 -0.05 -6.84 -23.09
N ALA A 209 0.31 -6.93 -21.81
CA ALA A 209 1.71 -6.96 -21.38
C ALA A 209 2.36 -8.34 -21.57
N LYS A 210 1.58 -9.38 -21.86
CA LYS A 210 2.02 -10.80 -21.97
C LYS A 210 2.76 -11.26 -20.73
N VAL A 211 2.14 -11.10 -19.56
CA VAL A 211 2.74 -11.40 -18.26
C VAL A 211 1.85 -12.29 -17.41
N PRO A 212 2.42 -13.03 -16.45
CA PRO A 212 1.64 -13.84 -15.51
C PRO A 212 0.75 -13.00 -14.62
N VAL A 213 -0.28 -13.65 -14.06
CA VAL A 213 -1.18 -13.09 -13.06
C VAL A 213 -0.84 -13.65 -11.68
N VAL A 214 -0.36 -12.78 -10.79
CA VAL A 214 -0.14 -13.08 -9.37
C VAL A 214 -1.45 -12.88 -8.63
N VAL A 215 -1.96 -13.94 -8.02
CA VAL A 215 -3.23 -13.93 -7.29
C VAL A 215 -2.98 -13.87 -5.80
N ALA A 216 -3.62 -12.93 -5.10
CA ALA A 216 -3.49 -12.77 -3.67
C ALA A 216 -4.84 -12.53 -2.99
N VAL A 217 -4.89 -12.82 -1.69
CA VAL A 217 -6.04 -12.52 -0.82
C VAL A 217 -5.54 -11.67 0.35
N ILE A 218 -6.23 -10.56 0.61
CA ILE A 218 -6.00 -9.73 1.79
C ILE A 218 -7.16 -9.86 2.77
N SER A 219 -6.84 -9.91 4.06
CA SER A 219 -7.86 -10.02 5.10
C SER A 219 -7.55 -9.13 6.31
N ASN A 220 -8.60 -8.85 7.10
CA ASN A 220 -8.57 -8.07 8.34
C ASN A 220 -8.26 -6.56 8.19
N THR A 221 -8.08 -6.03 7.00
CA THR A 221 -7.77 -4.59 6.81
C THR A 221 -8.89 -3.66 7.29
N ARG A 222 -10.15 -4.12 7.32
CA ARG A 222 -11.28 -3.36 7.92
C ARG A 222 -11.08 -3.13 9.41
N LYS A 223 -10.51 -4.12 10.11
CA LYS A 223 -10.28 -4.06 11.56
C LYS A 223 -9.32 -2.95 11.98
N ILE A 224 -8.57 -2.37 11.04
CA ILE A 224 -7.67 -1.23 11.33
C ILE A 224 -8.46 -0.08 11.92
N ASN A 225 -9.58 0.34 11.28
CA ASN A 225 -10.43 1.40 11.80
C ASN A 225 -11.15 1.01 13.11
N GLU A 226 -11.57 -0.25 13.22
CA GLU A 226 -12.28 -0.74 14.40
C GLU A 226 -11.39 -0.80 15.65
N ASN A 227 -10.11 -1.13 15.46
CA ASN A 227 -9.14 -1.31 16.54
C ASN A 227 -8.30 -0.06 16.82
N LEU A 228 -8.51 1.03 16.09
CA LEU A 228 -7.69 2.26 16.12
C LEU A 228 -7.20 2.59 17.55
N LEU A 229 -5.86 2.57 17.75
CA LEU A 229 -5.17 2.83 19.04
C LEU A 229 -5.59 1.94 20.22
N ARG A 230 -6.54 1.01 20.05
CA ARG A 230 -7.10 0.20 21.16
C ARG A 230 -6.49 -1.19 21.22
N ARG A 231 -6.39 -1.87 20.08
CA ARG A 231 -5.93 -3.26 19.98
C ARG A 231 -5.00 -3.45 18.82
N ARG A 232 -4.09 -4.41 18.95
CA ARG A 232 -3.25 -4.84 17.84
C ARG A 232 -4.11 -5.43 16.72
N THR A 233 -3.89 -4.94 15.50
CA THR A 233 -4.56 -5.47 14.31
C THR A 233 -3.58 -6.34 13.53
N HIS A 234 -3.93 -7.59 13.33
CA HIS A 234 -3.19 -8.51 12.45
C HIS A 234 -3.84 -8.51 11.07
N VAL A 235 -3.10 -8.04 10.08
CA VAL A 235 -3.50 -8.05 8.66
C VAL A 235 -2.72 -9.14 7.95
N PHE A 236 -3.39 -9.91 7.08
CA PHE A 236 -2.77 -10.98 6.33
C PHE A 236 -2.88 -10.69 4.84
N LEU A 237 -1.75 -10.77 4.14
CA LEU A 237 -1.64 -10.73 2.69
C LEU A 237 -1.08 -12.07 2.23
N ASN A 238 -1.92 -12.91 1.64
CA ASN A 238 -1.55 -14.24 1.17
C ASN A 238 -1.49 -14.26 -0.37
N VAL A 239 -0.30 -14.47 -0.93
CA VAL A 239 -0.12 -14.75 -2.35
C VAL A 239 -0.46 -16.22 -2.59
N THR A 240 -1.65 -16.46 -3.14
CA THR A 240 -2.21 -17.80 -3.30
C THR A 240 -1.50 -18.59 -4.39
N GLY A 241 -1.14 -17.92 -5.47
CA GLY A 241 -0.44 -18.54 -6.59
C GLY A 241 -0.19 -17.58 -7.75
N VAL A 242 0.40 -18.12 -8.78
CA VAL A 242 0.70 -17.43 -10.03
C VAL A 242 0.12 -18.22 -11.19
N ILE A 243 -0.61 -17.56 -12.07
CA ILE A 243 -1.08 -18.15 -13.33
C ILE A 243 -0.13 -17.70 -14.42
N PRO A 244 0.65 -18.60 -15.03
CA PRO A 244 1.57 -18.27 -16.12
C PRO A 244 0.84 -17.66 -17.32
N TYR A 245 1.54 -16.83 -18.10
CA TYR A 245 0.94 -16.21 -19.28
C TYR A 245 0.44 -17.25 -20.30
N GLU A 246 1.17 -18.33 -20.47
CA GLU A 246 0.85 -19.42 -21.40
C GLU A 246 -0.53 -20.05 -21.11
N GLU A 247 -0.93 -20.08 -19.83
CA GLU A 247 -2.25 -20.60 -19.43
C GLU A 247 -3.39 -19.63 -19.70
N ILE A 248 -3.10 -18.35 -19.91
CA ILE A 248 -4.13 -17.31 -20.13
C ILE A 248 -4.10 -16.74 -21.55
N ALA A 249 -3.09 -17.07 -22.35
CA ALA A 249 -2.86 -16.48 -23.67
C ALA A 249 -4.10 -16.61 -24.58
N GLU A 250 -4.71 -17.80 -24.62
CA GLU A 250 -5.86 -18.09 -25.48
C GLU A 250 -7.21 -17.83 -24.77
N LEU A 251 -7.21 -17.65 -23.46
CA LEU A 251 -8.44 -17.44 -22.69
C LEU A 251 -9.03 -16.05 -22.94
N LYS A 252 -10.35 -15.96 -22.90
CA LYS A 252 -11.05 -14.68 -22.81
C LYS A 252 -10.86 -14.07 -21.42
N THR A 253 -10.97 -12.76 -21.30
CA THR A 253 -10.76 -12.07 -20.02
C THR A 253 -11.76 -12.45 -18.93
N ASN A 254 -12.96 -12.87 -19.27
CA ASN A 254 -13.94 -13.41 -18.31
C ASN A 254 -13.52 -14.80 -17.78
N GLU A 255 -12.93 -15.64 -18.62
CA GLU A 255 -12.43 -16.97 -18.22
C GLU A 255 -11.21 -16.84 -17.29
N ILE A 256 -10.31 -15.88 -17.57
CA ILE A 256 -9.21 -15.54 -16.66
C ILE A 256 -9.77 -15.06 -15.32
N GLY A 257 -10.79 -14.20 -15.35
CA GLY A 257 -11.45 -13.70 -14.14
C GLY A 257 -12.05 -14.81 -13.28
N GLU A 258 -12.69 -15.81 -13.90
CA GLU A 258 -13.25 -16.95 -13.18
C GLU A 258 -12.16 -17.84 -12.56
N LYS A 259 -11.09 -18.12 -13.31
CA LYS A 259 -9.93 -18.87 -12.78
C LYS A 259 -9.33 -18.17 -11.54
N VAL A 260 -9.11 -16.86 -11.61
CA VAL A 260 -8.61 -16.05 -10.49
C VAL A 260 -9.59 -16.05 -9.31
N ARG A 261 -10.90 -15.94 -9.60
CA ARG A 261 -11.96 -15.95 -8.59
C ARG A 261 -12.00 -17.26 -7.81
N ILE A 262 -11.90 -18.38 -8.50
CA ILE A 262 -11.86 -19.72 -7.88
C ILE A 262 -10.65 -19.84 -6.96
N MET A 263 -9.46 -19.42 -7.41
CA MET A 263 -8.25 -19.45 -6.59
C MET A 263 -8.40 -18.61 -5.32
N MET A 264 -8.96 -17.41 -5.42
CA MET A 264 -9.19 -16.54 -4.24
C MET A 264 -10.20 -17.16 -3.28
N LEU A 265 -11.33 -17.73 -3.78
CA LEU A 265 -12.35 -18.34 -2.95
C LEU A 265 -11.82 -19.57 -2.20
N ASN A 266 -11.00 -20.38 -2.84
CA ASN A 266 -10.37 -21.53 -2.19
C ASN A 266 -9.44 -21.09 -1.06
N ALA A 267 -8.58 -20.11 -1.31
CA ALA A 267 -7.68 -19.55 -0.29
C ALA A 267 -8.42 -18.86 0.87
N MET A 268 -9.59 -18.28 0.62
CA MET A 268 -10.43 -17.70 1.67
C MET A 268 -11.04 -18.78 2.58
N LYS A 269 -11.44 -19.91 2.03
CA LYS A 269 -11.98 -21.06 2.80
C LYS A 269 -10.92 -21.74 3.67
N GLU A 270 -9.69 -21.82 3.18
CA GLU A 270 -8.56 -22.39 3.93
C GLU A 270 -8.10 -21.51 5.10
N ALA A 271 -8.46 -20.23 5.09
CA ALA A 271 -8.11 -19.26 6.12
C ALA A 271 -9.17 -19.09 7.23
N GLU A 272 -10.38 -19.65 7.05
CA GLU A 272 -11.44 -19.72 8.06
C GLU A 272 -11.23 -20.91 9.03
#